data_0a3b7143caf78b6339f41438062c97c7
#
_entry.id   0a3b7143caf78b6339f41438062c97c7
#
_cell.length_a   1.000
_cell.length_b   1.000
_cell.length_c   1.000
_cell.angle_alpha   90.00
_cell.angle_beta   90.00
_cell.angle_gamma   90.00
#
_symmetry.space_group_name_H-M   'P 1'
#
loop_
_entity.id
_entity.type
_entity.pdbx_description
1 polymer ?
#
loop_
_entity_poly.entity_id
_entity_poly.type
_entity_poly.pdbx_seq_one_letter_code
_entity_poly.pdbx_strand_id
1 'polypeptide(L)'
;MTTETALKPRGLFLRKLKNFTVIGVSAFGTVIAAVFLIWILWTILRNGAESLSVEFLTQPTKPYGVPGGGMLNAILGTALITLVATLLAVPAGMLGGVCLSEFARSSRFGNAVRFSANVMMGMPSIIVGLFIYTLIVMTTGRFSGFAGSVALAIIMFPVILRTTEDMLCMVPNALRESALAIGAPRWRITLAVVFRSAKSGLMMGVLLAVARVAGETAPLLFTALTSDAWPTGFFTQPTANLTVTMTEYATNSPFETMHIRAWGAALIITAAVLALNILCRTIFREKKS
;
A
#
# COMPACT_ATOMS: atom_id res chain seq x y z
N MET A 1 -55.41 10.12 -16.91
CA MET A 1 -55.62 8.64 -16.84
C MET A 1 -54.21 8.02 -16.77
N THR A 2 -53.67 7.92 -15.58
CA THR A 2 -52.34 7.34 -15.32
C THR A 2 -52.57 5.87 -14.99
N THR A 3 -52.22 4.98 -15.89
CA THR A 3 -52.22 3.53 -15.70
C THR A 3 -51.13 3.16 -14.69
N GLU A 4 -51.50 2.98 -13.43
CA GLU A 4 -50.70 2.25 -12.44
C GLU A 4 -50.52 0.82 -12.92
N THR A 5 -49.35 0.51 -13.45
CA THR A 5 -48.93 -0.87 -13.72
C THR A 5 -48.72 -1.57 -12.39
N ALA A 6 -49.77 -2.17 -11.84
CA ALA A 6 -49.74 -3.04 -10.67
C ALA A 6 -48.77 -4.20 -10.95
N LEU A 7 -47.60 -4.17 -10.31
CA LEU A 7 -46.57 -5.23 -10.40
C LEU A 7 -47.17 -6.55 -9.91
N LYS A 8 -47.27 -7.55 -10.81
CA LYS A 8 -47.82 -8.89 -10.52
C LYS A 8 -47.16 -9.51 -9.28
N PRO A 9 -47.92 -10.00 -8.29
CA PRO A 9 -47.39 -10.47 -6.98
C PRO A 9 -46.34 -11.60 -7.09
N ARG A 10 -46.39 -12.43 -8.15
CA ARG A 10 -45.39 -13.48 -8.41
C ARG A 10 -43.98 -12.94 -8.67
N GLY A 11 -43.84 -11.75 -9.27
CA GLY A 11 -42.54 -11.11 -9.52
C GLY A 11 -41.89 -10.59 -8.24
N LEU A 12 -42.68 -10.15 -7.27
CA LEU A 12 -42.18 -9.65 -5.98
C LEU A 12 -41.62 -10.75 -5.08
N PHE A 13 -42.26 -11.92 -5.06
CA PHE A 13 -41.79 -13.07 -4.29
C PHE A 13 -40.45 -13.59 -4.80
N LEU A 14 -40.29 -13.78 -6.10
CA LEU A 14 -39.02 -14.21 -6.72
C LEU A 14 -37.90 -13.19 -6.52
N ARG A 15 -38.21 -11.90 -6.56
CA ARG A 15 -37.23 -10.82 -6.26
C ARG A 15 -36.80 -10.83 -4.79
N LYS A 16 -37.73 -11.01 -3.85
CA LYS A 16 -37.44 -11.15 -2.43
C LYS A 16 -36.59 -12.39 -2.14
N LEU A 17 -36.92 -13.52 -2.76
CA LEU A 17 -36.15 -14.76 -2.59
C LEU A 17 -34.73 -14.61 -3.13
N LYS A 18 -34.58 -14.07 -4.35
CA LYS A 18 -33.23 -13.76 -4.91
C LYS A 18 -32.45 -12.80 -4.03
N ASN A 19 -33.10 -11.76 -3.53
CA ASN A 19 -32.44 -10.80 -2.63
C ASN A 19 -31.99 -11.48 -1.33
N PHE A 20 -32.84 -12.34 -0.74
CA PHE A 20 -32.47 -13.06 0.48
C PHE A 20 -31.34 -14.06 0.24
N THR A 21 -31.33 -14.78 -0.90
CA THR A 21 -30.22 -15.67 -1.25
C THR A 21 -28.91 -14.91 -1.49
N VAL A 22 -28.97 -13.77 -2.20
CA VAL A 22 -27.76 -12.93 -2.41
C VAL A 22 -27.22 -12.40 -1.08
N ILE A 23 -28.10 -11.87 -0.22
CA ILE A 23 -27.69 -11.40 1.11
C ILE A 23 -27.11 -12.54 1.95
N GLY A 24 -27.75 -13.72 1.95
CA GLY A 24 -27.28 -14.90 2.67
C GLY A 24 -25.91 -15.39 2.21
N VAL A 25 -25.71 -15.51 0.89
CA VAL A 25 -24.41 -15.89 0.31
C VAL A 25 -23.33 -14.84 0.60
N SER A 26 -23.67 -13.55 0.48
CA SER A 26 -22.72 -12.46 0.79
C SER A 26 -22.35 -12.44 2.27
N ALA A 27 -23.32 -12.61 3.16
CA ALA A 27 -23.09 -12.68 4.61
C ALA A 27 -22.22 -13.89 4.97
N PHE A 28 -22.51 -15.06 4.39
CA PHE A 28 -21.73 -16.28 4.58
C PHE A 28 -20.28 -16.10 4.12
N GLY A 29 -20.07 -15.54 2.91
CA GLY A 29 -18.72 -15.22 2.41
C GLY A 29 -17.97 -14.24 3.31
N THR A 30 -18.67 -13.23 3.83
CA THR A 30 -18.08 -12.26 4.78
C THR A 30 -17.66 -12.92 6.09
N VAL A 31 -18.50 -13.82 6.63
CA VAL A 31 -18.17 -14.57 7.87
C VAL A 31 -16.95 -15.46 7.65
N ILE A 32 -16.90 -16.19 6.54
CA ILE A 32 -15.74 -17.03 6.19
C ILE A 32 -14.47 -16.19 6.13
N ALA A 33 -14.50 -15.08 5.39
CA ALA A 33 -13.33 -14.18 5.28
C ALA A 33 -12.90 -13.63 6.65
N ALA A 34 -13.86 -13.26 7.51
CA ALA A 34 -13.56 -12.79 8.86
C ALA A 34 -12.93 -13.87 9.73
N VAL A 35 -13.42 -15.12 9.66
CA VAL A 35 -12.87 -16.26 10.41
C VAL A 35 -11.42 -16.52 9.99
N PHE A 36 -11.14 -16.58 8.67
CA PHE A 36 -9.76 -16.76 8.19
C PHE A 36 -8.84 -15.60 8.59
N LEU A 37 -9.32 -14.36 8.50
CA LEU A 37 -8.56 -13.20 8.93
C LEU A 37 -8.20 -13.28 10.43
N ILE A 38 -9.18 -13.58 11.27
CA ILE A 38 -8.95 -13.72 12.73
C ILE A 38 -7.97 -14.87 12.99
N TRP A 39 -8.10 -15.98 12.29
CA TRP A 39 -7.20 -17.12 12.45
C TRP A 39 -5.76 -16.76 12.07
N ILE A 40 -5.55 -16.10 10.93
CA ILE A 40 -4.23 -15.66 10.50
C ILE A 40 -3.62 -14.70 11.53
N LEU A 41 -4.37 -13.68 11.98
CA LEU A 41 -3.91 -12.72 12.97
C LEU A 41 -3.58 -13.39 14.31
N TRP A 42 -4.41 -14.34 14.74
CA TRP A 42 -4.16 -15.12 15.95
C TRP A 42 -2.90 -15.96 15.86
N THR A 43 -2.69 -16.62 14.72
CA THR A 43 -1.48 -17.45 14.47
C THR A 43 -0.23 -16.59 14.47
N ILE A 44 -0.25 -15.44 13.80
CA ILE A 44 0.86 -14.48 13.79
C ILE A 44 1.14 -13.97 15.21
N LEU A 45 0.10 -13.61 15.96
CA LEU A 45 0.25 -13.10 17.31
C LEU A 45 0.82 -14.16 18.25
N ARG A 46 0.29 -15.38 18.23
CA ARG A 46 0.72 -16.48 19.09
C ARG A 46 2.18 -16.86 18.85
N ASN A 47 2.53 -17.13 17.58
CA ASN A 47 3.87 -17.60 17.25
C ASN A 47 4.89 -16.45 17.23
N GLY A 48 4.48 -15.26 16.81
CA GLY A 48 5.35 -14.09 16.76
C GLY A 48 5.68 -13.51 18.13
N ALA A 49 4.77 -13.60 19.11
CA ALA A 49 5.00 -13.10 20.46
C ALA A 49 6.16 -13.82 21.16
N GLU A 50 6.36 -15.10 20.87
CA GLU A 50 7.45 -15.91 21.43
C GLU A 50 8.84 -15.40 21.00
N SER A 51 8.94 -14.82 19.81
CA SER A 51 10.22 -14.29 19.29
C SER A 51 10.55 -12.87 19.76
N LEU A 52 9.56 -12.13 20.31
CA LEU A 52 9.75 -10.76 20.75
C LEU A 52 10.60 -10.71 22.03
N SER A 53 11.86 -10.35 21.86
CA SER A 53 12.80 -10.08 22.94
C SER A 53 13.50 -8.74 22.72
N VAL A 54 14.12 -8.21 23.76
CA VAL A 54 14.95 -7.00 23.62
C VAL A 54 16.06 -7.24 22.60
N GLU A 55 16.66 -8.43 22.59
CA GLU A 55 17.68 -8.82 21.62
C GLU A 55 17.14 -8.79 20.20
N PHE A 56 15.94 -9.33 19.95
CA PHE A 56 15.28 -9.33 18.65
C PHE A 56 15.09 -7.92 18.07
N LEU A 57 14.77 -6.95 18.94
CA LEU A 57 14.50 -5.56 18.54
C LEU A 57 15.76 -4.67 18.49
N THR A 58 16.88 -5.09 19.08
CA THR A 58 18.07 -4.23 19.22
C THR A 58 19.29 -4.73 18.48
N GLN A 59 19.35 -6.02 18.13
CA GLN A 59 20.48 -6.60 17.41
C GLN A 59 20.19 -6.77 15.91
N PRO A 60 21.24 -6.77 15.06
CA PRO A 60 21.11 -7.12 13.65
C PRO A 60 20.88 -8.62 13.47
N THR A 61 20.46 -9.00 12.26
CA THR A 61 20.43 -10.38 11.82
C THR A 61 21.83 -11.01 11.87
N LYS A 62 21.88 -12.32 12.08
CA LYS A 62 23.13 -13.09 12.03
C LYS A 62 23.05 -14.16 10.97
N PRO A 63 24.20 -14.59 10.41
CA PRO A 63 24.27 -15.70 9.46
C PRO A 63 23.64 -16.98 9.99
N TYR A 64 23.24 -17.87 9.08
CA TYR A 64 22.64 -19.16 9.41
C TYR A 64 23.51 -19.98 10.38
N GLY A 65 22.87 -20.53 11.41
CA GLY A 65 23.53 -21.38 12.40
C GLY A 65 24.28 -20.63 13.52
N VAL A 66 24.37 -19.31 13.46
CA VAL A 66 24.96 -18.51 14.55
C VAL A 66 23.89 -18.18 15.58
N PRO A 67 24.09 -18.57 16.88
CA PRO A 67 23.13 -18.28 17.93
C PRO A 67 23.05 -16.78 18.25
N GLY A 68 21.88 -16.34 18.76
CA GLY A 68 21.60 -14.93 19.08
C GLY A 68 21.33 -14.08 17.82
N GLY A 69 21.21 -12.77 17.98
CA GLY A 69 20.90 -11.78 16.93
C GLY A 69 19.41 -11.43 16.87
N GLY A 70 19.10 -10.36 16.17
CA GLY A 70 17.77 -9.78 16.08
C GLY A 70 17.35 -9.47 14.64
N MET A 71 16.53 -8.45 14.49
CA MET A 71 15.97 -8.00 13.21
C MET A 71 16.05 -6.48 13.01
N LEU A 72 16.83 -5.76 13.84
CA LEU A 72 16.84 -4.30 13.81
C LEU A 72 17.31 -3.75 12.47
N ASN A 73 18.34 -4.35 11.85
CA ASN A 73 18.82 -3.96 10.52
C ASN A 73 17.72 -4.11 9.46
N ALA A 74 16.91 -5.18 9.53
CA ALA A 74 15.80 -5.43 8.61
C ALA A 74 14.62 -4.46 8.87
N ILE A 75 14.34 -4.12 10.13
CA ILE A 75 13.35 -3.10 10.51
C ILE A 75 13.75 -1.74 9.93
N LEU A 76 15.00 -1.32 10.18
CA LEU A 76 15.52 -0.05 9.68
C LEU A 76 15.58 -0.02 8.15
N GLY A 77 16.00 -1.10 7.52
CA GLY A 77 16.04 -1.20 6.07
C GLY A 77 14.65 -1.13 5.44
N THR A 78 13.65 -1.81 6.01
CA THR A 78 12.25 -1.68 5.55
C THR A 78 11.75 -0.25 5.68
N ALA A 79 11.99 0.39 6.82
CA ALA A 79 11.61 1.78 7.05
C ALA A 79 12.28 2.72 6.03
N LEU A 80 13.58 2.55 5.78
CA LEU A 80 14.34 3.37 4.84
C LEU A 80 13.90 3.16 3.39
N ILE A 81 13.76 1.90 2.95
CA ILE A 81 13.26 1.56 1.60
C ILE A 81 11.87 2.16 1.38
N THR A 82 10.96 1.97 2.33
CA THR A 82 9.58 2.48 2.24
C THR A 82 9.54 4.02 2.26
N LEU A 83 10.38 4.66 3.10
CA LEU A 83 10.48 6.11 3.15
C LEU A 83 10.95 6.69 1.81
N VAL A 84 12.03 6.17 1.25
CA VAL A 84 12.56 6.63 -0.04
C VAL A 84 11.56 6.37 -1.17
N ALA A 85 10.91 5.20 -1.20
CA ALA A 85 9.84 4.92 -2.15
C ALA A 85 8.69 5.94 -2.05
N THR A 86 8.31 6.30 -0.82
CA THR A 86 7.25 7.28 -0.55
C THR A 86 7.67 8.68 -1.04
N LEU A 87 8.90 9.10 -0.75
CA LEU A 87 9.44 10.39 -1.20
C LEU A 87 9.50 10.51 -2.73
N LEU A 88 9.68 9.41 -3.44
CA LEU A 88 9.66 9.38 -4.90
C LEU A 88 8.22 9.33 -5.45
N ALA A 89 7.39 8.45 -4.92
CA ALA A 89 6.06 8.17 -5.47
C ALA A 89 5.02 9.23 -5.13
N VAL A 90 5.04 9.79 -3.91
CA VAL A 90 3.98 10.72 -3.46
C VAL A 90 3.99 12.03 -4.26
N PRO A 91 5.12 12.75 -4.40
CA PRO A 91 5.12 13.97 -5.18
C PRO A 91 4.73 13.73 -6.65
N ALA A 92 5.30 12.70 -7.28
CA ALA A 92 5.03 12.37 -8.67
C ALA A 92 3.56 11.96 -8.88
N GLY A 93 3.02 11.07 -8.04
CA GLY A 93 1.64 10.61 -8.12
C GLY A 93 0.62 11.72 -7.83
N MET A 94 0.88 12.56 -6.83
CA MET A 94 0.01 13.70 -6.52
C MET A 94 0.00 14.74 -7.64
N LEU A 95 1.16 15.10 -8.19
CA LEU A 95 1.23 16.02 -9.33
C LEU A 95 0.52 15.45 -10.55
N GLY A 96 0.70 14.16 -10.84
CA GLY A 96 -0.02 13.46 -11.91
C GLY A 96 -1.54 13.47 -11.69
N GLY A 97 -2.01 13.18 -10.48
CA GLY A 97 -3.42 13.21 -10.12
C GLY A 97 -4.05 14.60 -10.25
N VAL A 98 -3.32 15.65 -9.84
CA VAL A 98 -3.74 17.05 -10.06
C VAL A 98 -3.84 17.36 -11.55
N CYS A 99 -2.84 16.97 -12.31
CA CYS A 99 -2.86 17.18 -13.76
C CYS A 99 -4.09 16.54 -14.41
N LEU A 100 -4.43 15.31 -14.01
CA LEU A 100 -5.59 14.60 -14.52
C LEU A 100 -6.92 15.22 -14.09
N SER A 101 -7.04 15.66 -12.84
CA SER A 101 -8.29 16.21 -12.30
C SER A 101 -8.58 17.64 -12.76
N GLU A 102 -7.56 18.51 -12.86
CA GLU A 102 -7.75 19.93 -13.09
C GLU A 102 -7.45 20.36 -14.54
N PHE A 103 -6.52 19.66 -15.23
CA PHE A 103 -6.06 20.09 -16.56
C PHE A 103 -6.38 19.11 -17.68
N ALA A 104 -6.47 17.82 -17.39
CA ALA A 104 -6.62 16.77 -18.42
C ALA A 104 -7.90 15.93 -18.23
N ARG A 105 -8.95 16.51 -17.63
CA ARG A 105 -10.16 15.78 -17.19
C ARG A 105 -10.85 15.01 -18.33
N SER A 106 -10.97 15.61 -19.53
CA SER A 106 -11.62 15.01 -20.70
C SER A 106 -10.66 14.85 -21.91
N SER A 107 -9.35 15.03 -21.70
CA SER A 107 -8.39 14.96 -22.77
C SER A 107 -8.04 13.51 -23.17
N ARG A 108 -7.68 13.29 -24.45
CA ARG A 108 -7.17 11.99 -24.92
C ARG A 108 -5.92 11.55 -24.17
N PHE A 109 -5.04 12.50 -23.86
CA PHE A 109 -3.84 12.27 -23.05
C PHE A 109 -4.22 11.79 -21.63
N GLY A 110 -5.15 12.49 -20.96
CA GLY A 110 -5.63 12.07 -19.64
C GLY A 110 -6.21 10.65 -19.65
N ASN A 111 -6.98 10.30 -20.67
CA ASN A 111 -7.53 8.95 -20.80
C ASN A 111 -6.42 7.89 -21.01
N ALA A 112 -5.39 8.19 -21.79
CA ALA A 112 -4.25 7.30 -21.97
C ALA A 112 -3.47 7.08 -20.65
N VAL A 113 -3.23 8.16 -19.89
CA VAL A 113 -2.56 8.06 -18.57
C VAL A 113 -3.40 7.25 -17.58
N ARG A 114 -4.73 7.47 -17.53
CA ARG A 114 -5.64 6.66 -16.67
C ARG A 114 -5.61 5.19 -17.04
N PHE A 115 -5.65 4.91 -18.35
CA PHE A 115 -5.56 3.53 -18.84
C PHE A 115 -4.24 2.89 -18.42
N SER A 116 -3.10 3.56 -18.63
CA SER A 116 -1.78 3.07 -18.24
C SER A 116 -1.69 2.83 -16.73
N ALA A 117 -2.19 3.76 -15.90
CA ALA A 117 -2.21 3.60 -14.46
C ALA A 117 -3.06 2.38 -14.02
N ASN A 118 -4.23 2.17 -14.66
CA ASN A 118 -5.07 1.01 -14.37
C ASN A 118 -4.38 -0.32 -14.75
N VAL A 119 -3.69 -0.36 -15.89
CA VAL A 119 -2.88 -1.51 -16.30
C VAL A 119 -1.77 -1.78 -15.29
N MET A 120 -1.04 -0.74 -14.86
CA MET A 120 0.02 -0.88 -13.85
C MET A 120 -0.49 -1.41 -12.50
N MET A 121 -1.68 -0.99 -12.06
CA MET A 121 -2.29 -1.50 -10.83
C MET A 121 -2.68 -2.99 -10.91
N GLY A 122 -2.92 -3.51 -12.11
CA GLY A 122 -3.23 -4.92 -12.37
C GLY A 122 -1.99 -5.79 -12.58
N MET A 123 -0.80 -5.22 -12.70
CA MET A 123 0.41 -6.00 -12.95
C MET A 123 0.88 -6.73 -11.69
N PRO A 124 1.32 -8.01 -11.80
CA PRO A 124 2.01 -8.70 -10.72
C PRO A 124 3.27 -7.93 -10.28
N SER A 125 3.42 -7.70 -8.97
CA SER A 125 4.54 -6.91 -8.42
C SER A 125 5.92 -7.51 -8.73
N ILE A 126 5.99 -8.82 -8.94
CA ILE A 126 7.22 -9.50 -9.37
C ILE A 126 7.74 -8.99 -10.72
N ILE A 127 6.84 -8.65 -11.66
CA ILE A 127 7.23 -8.12 -12.97
C ILE A 127 7.89 -6.75 -12.82
N VAL A 128 7.38 -5.91 -11.92
CA VAL A 128 8.00 -4.62 -11.59
C VAL A 128 9.40 -4.84 -10.99
N GLY A 129 9.55 -5.82 -10.09
CA GLY A 129 10.84 -6.20 -9.52
C GLY A 129 11.85 -6.62 -10.60
N LEU A 130 11.46 -7.50 -11.53
CA LEU A 130 12.30 -7.95 -12.65
C LEU A 130 12.64 -6.80 -13.61
N PHE A 131 11.70 -5.90 -13.88
CA PHE A 131 11.95 -4.72 -14.69
C PHE A 131 13.02 -3.82 -14.07
N ILE A 132 12.93 -3.54 -12.78
CA ILE A 132 13.93 -2.74 -12.08
C ILE A 132 15.26 -3.50 -11.92
N TYR A 133 15.21 -4.82 -11.76
CA TYR A 133 16.40 -5.64 -11.81
C TYR A 133 17.17 -5.44 -13.11
N THR A 134 16.51 -5.55 -14.26
CA THR A 134 17.15 -5.35 -15.57
C THR A 134 17.62 -3.90 -15.77
N LEU A 135 16.86 -2.93 -15.29
CA LEU A 135 17.15 -1.51 -15.52
C LEU A 135 18.24 -0.96 -14.58
N ILE A 136 18.25 -1.36 -13.32
CA ILE A 136 19.17 -0.80 -12.30
C ILE A 136 20.21 -1.83 -11.87
N VAL A 137 19.79 -3.03 -11.44
CA VAL A 137 20.72 -3.99 -10.84
C VAL A 137 21.68 -4.54 -11.88
N MET A 138 21.20 -4.93 -13.05
CA MET A 138 22.07 -5.43 -14.13
C MET A 138 23.02 -4.34 -14.66
N THR A 139 22.59 -3.10 -14.75
CA THR A 139 23.40 -1.98 -15.26
C THR A 139 24.48 -1.55 -14.26
N THR A 140 24.15 -1.57 -12.97
CA THR A 140 25.09 -1.20 -11.89
C THR A 140 25.92 -2.38 -11.40
N GLY A 141 25.52 -3.63 -11.75
CA GLY A 141 26.11 -4.87 -11.25
C GLY A 141 25.87 -5.11 -9.75
N ARG A 142 24.94 -4.42 -9.11
CA ARG A 142 24.75 -4.44 -7.65
C ARG A 142 23.29 -4.38 -7.24
N PHE A 143 22.92 -5.20 -6.27
CA PHE A 143 21.68 -5.06 -5.53
C PHE A 143 21.80 -3.90 -4.55
N SER A 144 20.70 -3.17 -4.31
CA SER A 144 20.71 -2.04 -3.40
C SER A 144 19.31 -1.72 -2.85
N GLY A 145 19.27 -1.14 -1.66
CA GLY A 145 18.03 -0.63 -1.08
C GLY A 145 17.37 0.46 -1.94
N PHE A 146 18.18 1.25 -2.65
CA PHE A 146 17.68 2.24 -3.60
C PHE A 146 16.94 1.60 -4.78
N ALA A 147 17.47 0.53 -5.39
CA ALA A 147 16.76 -0.22 -6.44
C ALA A 147 15.43 -0.78 -5.92
N GLY A 148 15.41 -1.29 -4.68
CA GLY A 148 14.18 -1.69 -4.00
C GLY A 148 13.20 -0.54 -3.83
N SER A 149 13.66 0.62 -3.41
CA SER A 149 12.83 1.82 -3.25
C SER A 149 12.21 2.28 -4.57
N VAL A 150 12.96 2.24 -5.67
CA VAL A 150 12.44 2.59 -7.00
C VAL A 150 11.37 1.58 -7.45
N ALA A 151 11.59 0.28 -7.22
CA ALA A 151 10.60 -0.75 -7.53
C ALA A 151 9.29 -0.53 -6.76
N LEU A 152 9.38 -0.24 -5.46
CA LEU A 152 8.22 0.07 -4.63
C LEU A 152 7.55 1.39 -5.05
N ALA A 153 8.32 2.41 -5.42
CA ALA A 153 7.79 3.69 -5.89
C ALA A 153 6.96 3.54 -7.16
N ILE A 154 7.38 2.69 -8.10
CA ILE A 154 6.62 2.38 -9.32
C ILE A 154 5.29 1.70 -9.00
N ILE A 155 5.25 0.82 -8.00
CA ILE A 155 4.01 0.18 -7.55
C ILE A 155 3.08 1.18 -6.86
N MET A 156 3.63 2.10 -6.06
CA MET A 156 2.86 3.13 -5.35
C MET A 156 2.30 4.20 -6.28
N PHE A 157 3.06 4.58 -7.30
CA PHE A 157 2.75 5.71 -8.18
C PHE A 157 1.33 5.68 -8.77
N PRO A 158 0.87 4.62 -9.46
CA PRO A 158 -0.46 4.60 -10.05
C PRO A 158 -1.59 4.64 -8.99
N VAL A 159 -1.37 4.07 -7.82
CA VAL A 159 -2.33 4.09 -6.71
C VAL A 159 -2.51 5.52 -6.21
N ILE A 160 -1.40 6.23 -5.95
CA ILE A 160 -1.42 7.62 -5.47
C ILE A 160 -2.01 8.55 -6.53
N LEU A 161 -1.62 8.36 -7.80
CA LEU A 161 -2.12 9.15 -8.92
C LEU A 161 -3.65 9.05 -9.02
N ARG A 162 -4.19 7.82 -9.03
CA ARG A 162 -5.63 7.57 -9.15
C ARG A 162 -6.39 8.05 -7.91
N THR A 163 -5.91 7.75 -6.72
CA THR A 163 -6.55 8.21 -5.48
C THR A 163 -6.56 9.74 -5.40
N THR A 164 -5.47 10.39 -5.81
CA THR A 164 -5.41 11.86 -5.86
C THR A 164 -6.45 12.42 -6.83
N GLU A 165 -6.50 11.89 -8.05
CA GLU A 165 -7.49 12.30 -9.04
C GLU A 165 -8.92 12.13 -8.51
N ASP A 166 -9.24 10.96 -7.98
CA ASP A 166 -10.58 10.64 -7.49
C ASP A 166 -10.99 11.57 -6.34
N MET A 167 -10.10 11.82 -5.37
CA MET A 167 -10.37 12.73 -4.25
C MET A 167 -10.58 14.17 -4.69
N LEU A 168 -9.77 14.66 -5.63
CA LEU A 168 -9.93 16.02 -6.17
C LEU A 168 -11.21 16.15 -7.02
N CYS A 169 -11.60 15.11 -7.76
CA CYS A 169 -12.84 15.09 -8.51
C CYS A 169 -14.11 15.09 -7.63
N MET A 170 -14.02 14.63 -6.40
CA MET A 170 -15.13 14.67 -5.44
C MET A 170 -15.44 16.08 -4.93
N VAL A 171 -14.52 17.04 -5.07
CA VAL A 171 -14.75 18.43 -4.65
C VAL A 171 -15.77 19.08 -5.60
N PRO A 172 -16.88 19.65 -5.08
CA PRO A 172 -17.93 20.25 -5.91
C PRO A 172 -17.42 21.37 -6.81
N ASN A 173 -17.91 21.43 -8.06
CA ASN A 173 -17.54 22.49 -9.00
C ASN A 173 -17.96 23.88 -8.50
N ALA A 174 -19.06 23.99 -7.74
CA ALA A 174 -19.51 25.24 -7.15
C ALA A 174 -18.43 25.95 -6.31
N LEU A 175 -17.59 25.19 -5.58
CA LEU A 175 -16.47 25.77 -4.82
C LEU A 175 -15.39 26.35 -5.74
N ARG A 176 -15.12 25.69 -6.88
CA ARG A 176 -14.19 26.19 -7.89
C ARG A 176 -14.69 27.46 -8.56
N GLU A 177 -15.96 27.46 -8.94
CA GLU A 177 -16.62 28.59 -9.59
C GLU A 177 -16.73 29.81 -8.66
N SER A 178 -17.06 29.61 -7.40
CA SER A 178 -17.08 30.69 -6.40
C SER A 178 -15.70 31.33 -6.23
N ALA A 179 -14.64 30.52 -6.19
CA ALA A 179 -13.27 31.03 -6.10
C ALA A 179 -12.80 31.74 -7.37
N LEU A 180 -13.27 31.30 -8.55
CA LEU A 180 -13.02 31.99 -9.83
C LEU A 180 -13.75 33.33 -9.87
N ALA A 181 -14.99 33.42 -9.34
CA ALA A 181 -15.81 34.65 -9.35
C ALA A 181 -15.13 35.78 -8.57
N ILE A 182 -14.36 35.50 -7.54
CA ILE A 182 -13.56 36.49 -6.78
C ILE A 182 -12.19 36.79 -7.41
N GLY A 183 -11.92 36.29 -8.64
CA GLY A 183 -10.70 36.60 -9.40
C GLY A 183 -9.47 35.78 -9.00
N ALA A 184 -9.62 34.68 -8.25
CA ALA A 184 -8.48 33.86 -7.88
C ALA A 184 -7.91 33.10 -9.10
N PRO A 185 -6.57 33.04 -9.29
CA PRO A 185 -5.95 32.28 -10.38
C PRO A 185 -6.10 30.78 -10.12
N ARG A 186 -6.21 29.98 -11.20
CA ARG A 186 -6.50 28.54 -11.14
C ARG A 186 -5.56 27.75 -10.22
N TRP A 187 -4.25 28.00 -10.24
CA TRP A 187 -3.29 27.32 -9.38
C TRP A 187 -3.57 27.56 -7.90
N ARG A 188 -4.00 28.78 -7.53
CA ARG A 188 -4.34 29.13 -6.15
C ARG A 188 -5.63 28.44 -5.71
N ILE A 189 -6.62 28.34 -6.60
CA ILE A 189 -7.85 27.59 -6.35
C ILE A 189 -7.51 26.11 -6.09
N THR A 190 -6.69 25.50 -6.93
CA THR A 190 -6.26 24.11 -6.75
C THR A 190 -5.61 23.90 -5.40
N LEU A 191 -4.63 24.72 -5.01
CA LEU A 191 -3.88 24.54 -3.76
C LEU A 191 -4.67 24.96 -2.51
N ALA A 192 -5.34 26.12 -2.54
CA ALA A 192 -5.96 26.68 -1.36
C ALA A 192 -7.40 26.20 -1.10
N VAL A 193 -8.12 25.81 -2.16
CA VAL A 193 -9.52 25.40 -2.07
C VAL A 193 -9.63 23.88 -2.26
N VAL A 194 -9.21 23.36 -3.43
CA VAL A 194 -9.45 21.97 -3.80
C VAL A 194 -8.64 21.01 -2.94
N PHE A 195 -7.33 21.24 -2.80
CA PHE A 195 -6.47 20.42 -1.93
C PHE A 195 -6.89 20.48 -0.46
N ARG A 196 -7.24 21.67 0.02
CA ARG A 196 -7.68 21.84 1.40
C ARG A 196 -8.98 21.09 1.68
N SER A 197 -9.91 21.10 0.74
CA SER A 197 -11.18 20.37 0.84
C SER A 197 -10.98 18.84 0.74
N ALA A 198 -10.03 18.37 -0.06
CA ALA A 198 -9.74 16.95 -0.26
C ALA A 198 -8.67 16.39 0.69
N LYS A 199 -8.08 17.20 1.57
CA LYS A 199 -6.90 16.86 2.37
C LYS A 199 -7.02 15.52 3.11
N SER A 200 -8.15 15.28 3.75
CA SER A 200 -8.41 14.04 4.50
C SER A 200 -8.33 12.80 3.60
N GLY A 201 -9.02 12.83 2.45
CA GLY A 201 -9.01 11.73 1.49
C GLY A 201 -7.63 11.53 0.83
N LEU A 202 -6.92 12.61 0.49
CA LEU A 202 -5.58 12.55 -0.07
C LEU A 202 -4.60 11.88 0.89
N MET A 203 -4.57 12.30 2.15
CA MET A 203 -3.69 11.71 3.16
C MET A 203 -4.04 10.25 3.42
N MET A 204 -5.32 9.90 3.45
CA MET A 204 -5.76 8.51 3.60
C MET A 204 -5.30 7.65 2.43
N GLY A 205 -5.39 8.14 1.18
CA GLY A 205 -4.92 7.44 -0.01
C GLY A 205 -3.42 7.21 0.00
N VAL A 206 -2.63 8.22 0.37
CA VAL A 206 -1.16 8.10 0.50
C VAL A 206 -0.80 7.07 1.57
N LEU A 207 -1.39 7.13 2.75
CA LEU A 207 -1.09 6.21 3.84
C LEU A 207 -1.50 4.77 3.52
N LEU A 208 -2.61 4.58 2.80
CA LEU A 208 -3.01 3.26 2.32
C LEU A 208 -1.99 2.70 1.31
N ALA A 209 -1.48 3.52 0.41
CA ALA A 209 -0.43 3.12 -0.53
C ALA A 209 0.87 2.74 0.20
N VAL A 210 1.29 3.52 1.20
CA VAL A 210 2.46 3.22 2.05
C VAL A 210 2.27 1.91 2.81
N ALA A 211 1.12 1.74 3.48
CA ALA A 211 0.82 0.53 4.24
C ALA A 211 0.82 -0.74 3.37
N ARG A 212 0.32 -0.63 2.14
CA ARG A 212 0.35 -1.73 1.17
C ARG A 212 1.78 -2.12 0.80
N VAL A 213 2.61 -1.15 0.47
CA VAL A 213 3.96 -1.38 -0.07
C VAL A 213 4.95 -1.79 1.02
N ALA A 214 4.74 -1.39 2.27
CA ALA A 214 5.55 -1.81 3.41
C ALA A 214 5.58 -3.33 3.62
N GLY A 215 4.60 -4.06 3.12
CA GLY A 215 4.52 -5.53 3.16
C GLY A 215 4.91 -6.25 1.86
N GLU A 216 5.37 -5.53 0.83
CA GLU A 216 5.73 -6.15 -0.45
C GLU A 216 7.05 -6.91 -0.37
N THR A 217 7.05 -8.16 -0.85
CA THR A 217 8.22 -9.05 -0.83
C THR A 217 8.80 -9.26 -2.23
N ALA A 218 7.94 -9.59 -3.21
CA ALA A 218 8.37 -10.05 -4.52
C ALA A 218 9.31 -9.09 -5.27
N PRO A 219 9.05 -7.78 -5.34
CA PRO A 219 9.96 -6.86 -6.02
C PRO A 219 11.30 -6.70 -5.29
N LEU A 220 11.30 -6.80 -3.95
CA LEU A 220 12.52 -6.63 -3.15
C LEU A 220 13.48 -7.83 -3.26
N LEU A 221 12.96 -9.03 -3.51
CA LEU A 221 13.77 -10.23 -3.78
C LEU A 221 14.72 -10.04 -4.96
N PHE A 222 14.32 -9.26 -5.97
CA PHE A 222 15.11 -9.02 -7.18
C PHE A 222 15.90 -7.72 -7.16
N THR A 223 15.71 -6.87 -6.16
CA THR A 223 16.28 -5.50 -6.18
C THR A 223 17.11 -5.17 -4.95
N ALA A 224 16.58 -5.39 -3.75
CA ALA A 224 17.25 -5.10 -2.48
C ALA A 224 17.93 -6.32 -1.86
N LEU A 225 17.42 -7.55 -2.14
CA LEU A 225 17.82 -8.78 -1.48
C LEU A 225 17.71 -8.70 0.05
N THR A 226 18.57 -9.47 0.75
CA THR A 226 18.75 -9.40 2.20
C THR A 226 20.23 -9.28 2.52
N SER A 227 20.56 -8.83 3.73
CA SER A 227 21.91 -8.66 4.23
C SER A 227 21.92 -8.72 5.75
N ASP A 228 22.98 -9.27 6.35
CA ASP A 228 23.17 -9.20 7.81
C ASP A 228 23.84 -7.91 8.26
N ALA A 229 24.26 -7.07 7.31
CA ALA A 229 24.87 -5.78 7.59
C ALA A 229 23.83 -4.70 7.90
N TRP A 230 24.29 -3.62 8.54
CA TRP A 230 23.53 -2.41 8.70
C TRP A 230 23.26 -1.73 7.35
N PRO A 231 22.15 -0.97 7.18
CA PRO A 231 21.79 -0.35 5.91
C PRO A 231 22.64 0.91 5.57
N THR A 232 23.93 0.91 5.92
CA THR A 232 24.86 2.02 5.67
C THR A 232 25.21 2.16 4.19
N GLY A 233 25.20 1.05 3.45
CA GLY A 233 25.46 1.00 2.00
C GLY A 233 24.19 1.04 1.14
N PHE A 234 23.18 1.80 1.51
CA PHE A 234 21.84 1.80 0.92
C PHE A 234 21.80 1.90 -0.62
N PHE A 235 22.70 2.67 -1.22
CA PHE A 235 22.78 2.87 -2.68
C PHE A 235 23.63 1.82 -3.42
N THR A 236 24.48 1.10 -2.72
CA THR A 236 25.53 0.28 -3.35
C THR A 236 25.58 -1.16 -2.86
N GLN A 237 24.84 -1.50 -1.82
CA GLN A 237 24.87 -2.83 -1.20
C GLN A 237 23.46 -3.36 -0.97
N PRO A 238 23.29 -4.70 -0.92
CA PRO A 238 22.04 -5.30 -0.51
C PRO A 238 21.59 -4.74 0.85
N THR A 239 20.31 -4.51 0.98
CA THR A 239 19.75 -3.93 2.19
C THR A 239 18.73 -4.87 2.81
N ALA A 240 18.98 -5.29 4.05
CA ALA A 240 18.04 -6.09 4.81
C ALA A 240 16.65 -5.45 4.82
N ASN A 241 15.64 -6.27 4.71
CA ASN A 241 14.25 -5.84 4.86
C ASN A 241 13.42 -6.98 5.45
N LEU A 242 12.42 -6.63 6.25
CA LEU A 242 11.64 -7.59 7.01
C LEU A 242 10.95 -8.64 6.14
N THR A 243 10.42 -8.24 4.99
CA THR A 243 9.61 -9.12 4.14
C THR A 243 10.45 -10.19 3.46
N VAL A 244 11.62 -9.83 2.91
CA VAL A 244 12.54 -10.78 2.29
C VAL A 244 13.21 -11.65 3.36
N THR A 245 13.70 -11.05 4.45
CA THR A 245 14.34 -11.80 5.55
C THR A 245 13.36 -12.79 6.18
N MET A 246 12.11 -12.41 6.38
CA MET A 246 11.04 -13.30 6.85
C MET A 246 10.86 -14.48 5.89
N THR A 247 10.79 -14.22 4.58
CA THR A 247 10.61 -15.26 3.57
C THR A 247 11.80 -16.21 3.54
N GLU A 248 13.02 -15.68 3.55
CA GLU A 248 14.24 -16.47 3.63
C GLU A 248 14.27 -17.40 4.85
N TYR A 249 13.95 -16.85 6.03
CA TYR A 249 13.96 -17.63 7.26
C TYR A 249 12.83 -18.66 7.31
N ALA A 250 11.68 -18.37 6.71
CA ALA A 250 10.55 -19.30 6.68
C ALA A 250 10.71 -20.43 5.66
N THR A 251 11.39 -20.19 4.51
CA THR A 251 11.42 -21.16 3.40
C THR A 251 12.77 -21.84 3.21
N ASN A 252 13.86 -21.14 3.47
CA ASN A 252 15.20 -21.59 3.11
C ASN A 252 16.07 -22.00 4.31
N SER A 253 15.65 -21.68 5.54
CA SER A 253 16.41 -22.01 6.74
C SER A 253 16.06 -23.40 7.28
N PRO A 254 17.03 -24.26 7.60
CA PRO A 254 16.79 -25.52 8.29
C PRO A 254 16.68 -25.36 9.83
N PHE A 255 16.89 -24.15 10.36
CA PHE A 255 16.96 -23.90 11.82
C PHE A 255 15.64 -23.39 12.37
N GLU A 256 15.09 -24.08 13.37
CA GLU A 256 13.83 -23.72 14.01
C GLU A 256 13.86 -22.32 14.66
N THR A 257 15.01 -21.93 15.20
CA THR A 257 15.21 -20.58 15.75
C THR A 257 14.97 -19.45 14.72
N MET A 258 15.26 -19.71 13.44
CA MET A 258 15.00 -18.75 12.37
C MET A 258 13.53 -18.74 11.95
N HIS A 259 12.85 -19.88 11.97
CA HIS A 259 11.39 -19.92 11.78
C HIS A 259 10.66 -19.13 12.87
N ILE A 260 11.08 -19.24 14.14
CA ILE A 260 10.52 -18.42 15.23
C ILE A 260 10.73 -16.94 14.95
N ARG A 261 11.90 -16.52 14.47
CA ARG A 261 12.20 -15.13 14.09
C ARG A 261 11.38 -14.69 12.89
N ALA A 262 11.11 -15.55 11.92
CA ALA A 262 10.24 -15.23 10.80
C ALA A 262 8.82 -14.87 11.28
N TRP A 263 8.29 -15.59 12.28
CA TRP A 263 7.01 -15.24 12.92
C TRP A 263 7.06 -13.88 13.62
N GLY A 264 8.17 -13.55 14.27
CA GLY A 264 8.38 -12.23 14.89
C GLY A 264 8.42 -11.11 13.87
N ALA A 265 9.11 -11.32 12.73
CA ALA A 265 9.12 -10.37 11.64
C ALA A 265 7.71 -10.16 11.05
N ALA A 266 6.95 -11.24 10.86
CA ALA A 266 5.55 -11.18 10.42
C ALA A 266 4.68 -10.37 11.39
N LEU A 267 4.89 -10.54 12.70
CA LEU A 267 4.17 -9.80 13.73
C LEU A 267 4.51 -8.31 13.68
N ILE A 268 5.79 -7.94 13.54
CA ILE A 268 6.21 -6.53 13.43
C ILE A 268 5.60 -5.87 12.19
N ILE A 269 5.67 -6.51 11.02
CA ILE A 269 5.09 -5.96 9.80
C ILE A 269 3.58 -5.75 9.98
N THR A 270 2.89 -6.78 10.48
CA THR A 270 1.44 -6.72 10.70
C THR A 270 1.07 -5.62 11.69
N ALA A 271 1.79 -5.51 12.79
CA ALA A 271 1.57 -4.47 13.80
C ALA A 271 1.86 -3.06 13.24
N ALA A 272 2.95 -2.89 12.48
CA ALA A 272 3.29 -1.62 11.86
C ALA A 272 2.24 -1.16 10.84
N VAL A 273 1.80 -2.08 9.96
CA VAL A 273 0.76 -1.78 8.97
C VAL A 273 -0.59 -1.48 9.66
N LEU A 274 -0.94 -2.23 10.69
CA LEU A 274 -2.16 -1.99 11.47
C LEU A 274 -2.10 -0.65 12.20
N ALA A 275 -0.97 -0.34 12.84
CA ALA A 275 -0.75 0.94 13.52
C ALA A 275 -0.85 2.12 12.54
N LEU A 276 -0.22 2.02 11.36
CA LEU A 276 -0.34 3.02 10.30
C LEU A 276 -1.80 3.23 9.88
N ASN A 277 -2.57 2.16 9.67
CA ASN A 277 -3.97 2.24 9.29
C ASN A 277 -4.85 2.87 10.39
N ILE A 278 -4.64 2.49 11.64
CA ILE A 278 -5.38 3.05 12.79
C ILE A 278 -5.04 4.54 12.94
N LEU A 279 -3.76 4.88 12.90
CA LEU A 279 -3.27 6.25 13.04
C LEU A 279 -3.86 7.14 11.95
N CYS A 280 -3.91 6.64 10.71
CA CYS A 280 -4.54 7.32 9.59
C CYS A 280 -6.02 7.61 9.87
N ARG A 281 -6.78 6.61 10.27
CA ARG A 281 -8.22 6.75 10.52
C ARG A 281 -8.53 7.65 11.71
N THR A 282 -7.67 7.70 12.73
CA THR A 282 -7.89 8.53 13.91
C THR A 282 -7.54 9.99 13.66
N ILE A 283 -6.41 10.26 12.99
CA ILE A 283 -5.94 11.63 12.71
C ILE A 283 -6.83 12.33 11.68
N PHE A 284 -7.25 11.60 10.62
CA PHE A 284 -8.02 12.18 9.52
C PHE A 284 -9.52 11.89 9.59
N ARG A 285 -10.00 11.45 10.74
CA ARG A 285 -11.43 11.32 10.98
C ARG A 285 -12.09 12.70 10.89
N GLU A 286 -12.92 12.92 9.87
CA GLU A 286 -13.73 14.14 9.79
C GLU A 286 -14.59 14.24 11.05
N LYS A 287 -14.41 15.31 11.81
CA LYS A 287 -15.40 15.69 12.82
C LYS A 287 -16.68 16.00 12.05
N LYS A 288 -17.67 15.11 12.14
CA LYS A 288 -19.04 15.44 11.75
C LYS A 288 -19.45 16.63 12.61
N SER A 289 -19.41 17.82 12.02
CA SER A 289 -20.08 19.01 12.56
C SER A 289 -21.52 19.00 12.10
#